data_53b19d108e6f57ab1d3081a3db758ef5
#
_entry.id   53b19d108e6f57ab1d3081a3db758ef5
#
_cell.length_a   1.000
_cell.length_b   1.000
_cell.length_c   1.000
_cell.angle_alpha   90.00
_cell.angle_beta   90.00
_cell.angle_gamma   90.00
#
_symmetry.space_group_name_H-M   'P 1'
#
loop_
_entity.id
_entity.type
_entity.pdbx_description
1 polymer ?
#
loop_
_entity_poly.entity_id
_entity_poly.type
_entity_poly.pdbx_seq_one_letter_code
_entity_poly.pdbx_strand_id
1 'polypeptide(L)'
;MKQGRKAKLLVSVRSPDEAAAAVKAGADLIDVKEPAKGSLAPAEAEVVAAVLDVVNKAVPVSAALGEWAGNALVEAHWHLQLPLDYIKWGLAGYTHTPGWGEDLLDTRRQIKRGTEVVAVAYADHARAKSVPPAEVAKFAKRYKYKAFLLDTCVKDKKNLLDFLDPEEIGELVTTLQAGGVAVAVGGSLKLEDLKKLKGVTPDWYAVRGAVCVGGKRDADLDPARVKKWKDALK
;
A
#
# COMPACT_ATOMS: atom_id res chain seq x y z
N MET A 1 22.25 5.07 20.25
CA MET A 1 21.17 5.77 19.52
C MET A 1 21.10 5.19 18.11
N LYS A 2 20.04 4.44 17.76
CA LYS A 2 19.85 3.97 16.38
C LYS A 2 19.62 5.22 15.52
N GLN A 3 20.45 5.44 14.50
CA GLN A 3 20.18 6.45 13.48
C GLN A 3 18.75 6.27 12.99
N GLY A 4 17.95 7.35 13.08
CA GLY A 4 16.52 7.30 12.73
C GLY A 4 16.37 6.78 11.30
N ARG A 5 15.63 5.68 11.15
CA ARG A 5 15.31 5.10 9.85
C ARG A 5 14.51 6.11 9.06
N LYS A 6 15.05 6.62 7.96
CA LYS A 6 14.31 7.53 7.08
C LYS A 6 13.24 6.76 6.33
N ALA A 7 12.03 7.29 6.32
CA ALA A 7 10.95 6.69 5.55
C ALA A 7 11.22 6.81 4.04
N LYS A 8 10.83 5.80 3.30
CA LYS A 8 10.88 5.75 1.83
C LYS A 8 9.55 6.21 1.24
N LEU A 9 9.53 6.49 -0.05
CA LEU A 9 8.35 6.91 -0.79
C LEU A 9 7.83 5.79 -1.69
N LEU A 10 6.61 5.32 -1.42
CA LEU A 10 5.84 4.45 -2.29
C LEU A 10 4.88 5.32 -3.12
N VAL A 11 4.94 5.20 -4.43
CA VAL A 11 4.07 5.93 -5.36
C VAL A 11 3.16 4.97 -6.11
N SER A 12 1.84 5.16 -5.99
CA SER A 12 0.88 4.41 -6.79
C SER A 12 0.74 5.02 -8.18
N VAL A 13 0.80 4.19 -9.21
CA VAL A 13 0.74 4.54 -10.63
C VAL A 13 -0.33 3.72 -11.35
N ARG A 14 -0.79 4.19 -12.51
CA ARG A 14 -1.76 3.50 -13.37
C ARG A 14 -1.26 3.22 -14.79
N SER A 15 -0.03 3.65 -15.12
CA SER A 15 0.54 3.45 -16.44
C SER A 15 2.07 3.35 -16.39
N PRO A 16 2.71 2.80 -17.45
CA PRO A 16 4.17 2.75 -17.59
C PRO A 16 4.79 4.15 -17.58
N ASP A 17 4.16 5.14 -18.21
CA ASP A 17 4.67 6.53 -18.26
C ASP A 17 4.70 7.15 -16.87
N GLU A 18 3.64 6.95 -16.07
CA GLU A 18 3.62 7.39 -14.68
C GLU A 18 4.70 6.68 -13.85
N ALA A 19 4.93 5.39 -14.08
CA ALA A 19 5.97 4.62 -13.39
C ALA A 19 7.37 5.17 -13.69
N ALA A 20 7.70 5.39 -14.97
CA ALA A 20 8.96 5.98 -15.40
C ALA A 20 9.18 7.35 -14.77
N ALA A 21 8.15 8.20 -14.79
CA ALA A 21 8.19 9.54 -14.21
C ALA A 21 8.37 9.51 -12.68
N ALA A 22 7.69 8.59 -11.99
CA ALA A 22 7.80 8.43 -10.54
C ALA A 22 9.19 7.95 -10.11
N VAL A 23 9.76 6.96 -10.79
CA VAL A 23 11.12 6.46 -10.54
C VAL A 23 12.14 7.59 -10.74
N LYS A 24 12.07 8.30 -11.87
CA LYS A 24 12.94 9.44 -12.17
C LYS A 24 12.83 10.55 -11.12
N ALA A 25 11.65 10.77 -10.54
CA ALA A 25 11.41 11.76 -9.50
C ALA A 25 11.80 11.27 -8.09
N GLY A 26 12.23 10.01 -7.92
CA GLY A 26 12.79 9.47 -6.69
C GLY A 26 11.85 8.61 -5.86
N ALA A 27 10.82 8.01 -6.46
CA ALA A 27 10.06 6.96 -5.80
C ALA A 27 10.96 5.77 -5.44
N ASP A 28 10.78 5.18 -4.26
CA ASP A 28 11.55 4.04 -3.77
C ASP A 28 10.81 2.71 -3.98
N LEU A 29 9.52 2.76 -4.29
CA LEU A 29 8.67 1.63 -4.64
C LEU A 29 7.54 2.11 -5.53
N ILE A 30 7.26 1.36 -6.58
CA ILE A 30 6.12 1.59 -7.48
C ILE A 30 4.99 0.63 -7.12
N ASP A 31 3.78 1.16 -7.03
CA ASP A 31 2.58 0.41 -6.73
C ASP A 31 1.56 0.54 -7.86
N VAL A 32 1.28 -0.55 -8.57
CA VAL A 32 0.39 -0.53 -9.72
C VAL A 32 -1.05 -0.77 -9.29
N LYS A 33 -1.96 0.14 -9.67
CA LYS A 33 -3.39 0.01 -9.40
C LYS A 33 -4.23 0.90 -10.31
N GLU A 34 -5.55 0.62 -10.38
CA GLU A 34 -6.50 1.47 -11.09
C GLU A 34 -7.34 2.31 -10.11
N PRO A 35 -6.93 3.56 -9.82
CA PRO A 35 -7.58 4.38 -8.80
C PRO A 35 -9.02 4.77 -9.13
N ALA A 36 -9.42 4.78 -10.40
CA ALA A 36 -10.80 5.10 -10.79
C ALA A 36 -11.79 3.99 -10.38
N LYS A 37 -11.32 2.74 -10.29
CA LYS A 37 -12.16 1.58 -9.94
C LYS A 37 -12.21 1.29 -8.43
N GLY A 38 -11.36 1.91 -7.60
CA GLY A 38 -11.35 1.68 -6.15
C GLY A 38 -10.03 1.96 -5.44
N SER A 39 -9.99 1.72 -4.13
CA SER A 39 -8.78 1.96 -3.32
C SER A 39 -7.61 1.08 -3.73
N LEU A 40 -7.89 -0.21 -3.87
CA LEU A 40 -6.93 -1.25 -4.27
C LEU A 40 -7.37 -1.98 -5.54
N ALA A 41 -8.18 -1.33 -6.40
CA ALA A 41 -8.62 -1.95 -7.63
C ALA A 41 -7.43 -2.30 -8.54
N PRO A 42 -7.42 -3.51 -9.14
CA PRO A 42 -6.33 -3.94 -10.00
C PRO A 42 -6.31 -3.14 -11.30
N ALA A 43 -5.11 -2.87 -11.80
CA ALA A 43 -4.89 -2.54 -13.20
C ALA A 43 -4.90 -3.84 -14.02
N GLU A 44 -5.08 -3.75 -15.33
CA GLU A 44 -4.98 -4.90 -16.21
C GLU A 44 -3.55 -5.51 -16.15
N ALA A 45 -3.42 -6.83 -16.30
CA ALA A 45 -2.13 -7.52 -16.15
C ALA A 45 -1.09 -7.05 -17.18
N GLU A 46 -1.52 -6.66 -18.36
CA GLU A 46 -0.68 -6.10 -19.43
C GLU A 46 -0.09 -4.75 -19.01
N VAL A 47 -0.86 -3.93 -18.29
CA VAL A 47 -0.36 -2.65 -17.72
C VAL A 47 0.70 -2.93 -16.67
N VAL A 48 0.46 -3.92 -15.81
CA VAL A 48 1.43 -4.31 -14.77
C VAL A 48 2.72 -4.84 -15.40
N ALA A 49 2.63 -5.67 -16.45
CA ALA A 49 3.77 -6.17 -17.20
C ALA A 49 4.58 -5.02 -17.83
N ALA A 50 3.90 -4.08 -18.48
CA ALA A 50 4.55 -2.91 -19.08
C ALA A 50 5.21 -1.98 -18.04
N VAL A 51 4.63 -1.87 -16.84
CA VAL A 51 5.25 -1.15 -15.71
C VAL A 51 6.52 -1.88 -15.25
N LEU A 52 6.49 -3.19 -15.12
CA LEU A 52 7.67 -3.98 -14.75
C LEU A 52 8.81 -3.79 -15.75
N ASP A 53 8.50 -3.79 -17.05
CA ASP A 53 9.48 -3.58 -18.11
C ASP A 53 10.13 -2.19 -18.02
N VAL A 54 9.33 -1.14 -17.84
CA VAL A 54 9.84 0.24 -17.78
C VAL A 54 10.60 0.53 -16.49
N VAL A 55 10.18 -0.05 -15.36
CA VAL A 55 10.87 0.08 -14.08
C VAL A 55 12.19 -0.70 -14.09
N ASN A 56 12.25 -1.81 -14.83
CA ASN A 56 13.45 -2.61 -15.07
C ASN A 56 14.28 -2.85 -13.80
N LYS A 57 13.63 -3.26 -12.73
CA LYS A 57 14.25 -3.54 -11.40
C LYS A 57 14.96 -2.35 -10.73
N ALA A 58 14.77 -1.12 -11.20
CA ALA A 58 15.37 0.06 -10.56
C ALA A 58 14.86 0.25 -9.13
N VAL A 59 13.60 -0.10 -8.88
CA VAL A 59 12.95 -0.13 -7.57
C VAL A 59 12.00 -1.32 -7.49
N PRO A 60 11.61 -1.79 -6.28
CA PRO A 60 10.59 -2.82 -6.15
C PRO A 60 9.24 -2.39 -6.75
N VAL A 61 8.49 -3.38 -7.27
CA VAL A 61 7.15 -3.17 -7.83
C VAL A 61 6.12 -3.98 -7.05
N SER A 62 5.03 -3.34 -6.64
CA SER A 62 3.86 -3.97 -6.06
C SER A 62 2.63 -3.81 -6.95
N ALA A 63 1.67 -4.72 -6.84
CA ALA A 63 0.36 -4.58 -7.47
C ALA A 63 -0.78 -4.75 -6.46
N ALA A 64 -1.81 -3.90 -6.60
CA ALA A 64 -3.09 -4.09 -5.93
C ALA A 64 -3.95 -5.04 -6.77
N LEU A 65 -4.62 -5.98 -6.11
CA LEU A 65 -5.38 -7.07 -6.73
C LEU A 65 -6.86 -7.06 -6.32
N GLY A 66 -7.35 -5.91 -5.85
CA GLY A 66 -8.75 -5.73 -5.44
C GLY A 66 -8.99 -6.03 -3.97
N GLU A 67 -10.26 -6.25 -3.64
CA GLU A 67 -10.64 -6.74 -2.33
C GLU A 67 -10.63 -8.28 -2.36
N TRP A 68 -10.14 -8.88 -1.29
CA TRP A 68 -10.08 -10.33 -1.22
C TRP A 68 -11.50 -10.92 -1.27
N ALA A 69 -11.67 -11.99 -2.04
CA ALA A 69 -12.92 -12.73 -2.18
C ALA A 69 -12.58 -14.20 -2.44
N GLY A 70 -13.55 -15.09 -2.35
CA GLY A 70 -13.35 -16.53 -2.54
C GLY A 70 -12.74 -16.93 -3.90
N ASN A 71 -12.87 -16.09 -4.91
CA ASN A 71 -12.30 -16.26 -6.25
C ASN A 71 -11.07 -15.38 -6.51
N ALA A 72 -10.51 -14.71 -5.48
CA ALA A 72 -9.41 -13.73 -5.61
C ALA A 72 -8.18 -14.26 -6.35
N LEU A 73 -7.81 -15.52 -6.17
CA LEU A 73 -6.69 -16.14 -6.89
C LEU A 73 -7.00 -16.36 -8.37
N VAL A 74 -8.26 -16.68 -8.71
CA VAL A 74 -8.70 -16.86 -10.09
C VAL A 74 -8.67 -15.51 -10.82
N GLU A 75 -9.21 -14.47 -10.21
CA GLU A 75 -9.22 -13.12 -10.78
C GLU A 75 -7.81 -12.55 -10.92
N ALA A 76 -6.90 -12.88 -10.00
CA ALA A 76 -5.52 -12.44 -10.06
C ALA A 76 -4.60 -13.34 -10.90
N HIS A 77 -5.12 -14.38 -11.55
CA HIS A 77 -4.31 -15.42 -12.20
C HIS A 77 -3.15 -14.87 -13.06
N TRP A 78 -3.43 -13.94 -13.95
CA TRP A 78 -2.42 -13.35 -14.84
C TRP A 78 -1.41 -12.49 -14.08
N HIS A 79 -1.84 -11.75 -13.06
CA HIS A 79 -0.93 -10.96 -12.21
C HIS A 79 0.06 -11.84 -11.45
N LEU A 80 -0.38 -13.03 -11.01
CA LEU A 80 0.43 -13.97 -10.25
C LEU A 80 1.51 -14.67 -11.09
N GLN A 81 1.47 -14.54 -12.42
CA GLN A 81 2.55 -14.99 -13.31
C GLN A 81 3.68 -13.96 -13.43
N LEU A 82 3.43 -12.70 -13.07
CA LEU A 82 4.39 -11.62 -13.22
C LEU A 82 5.42 -11.60 -12.06
N PRO A 83 6.66 -11.14 -12.31
CA PRO A 83 7.73 -11.10 -11.30
C PRO A 83 7.59 -9.89 -10.36
N LEU A 84 6.47 -9.80 -9.66
CA LEU A 84 6.18 -8.77 -8.68
C LEU A 84 6.92 -9.04 -7.37
N ASP A 85 7.42 -7.98 -6.71
CA ASP A 85 8.00 -8.08 -5.37
C ASP A 85 6.92 -8.21 -4.30
N TYR A 86 5.80 -7.48 -4.47
CA TYR A 86 4.67 -7.49 -3.54
C TYR A 86 3.34 -7.53 -4.26
N ILE A 87 2.37 -8.19 -3.64
CA ILE A 87 0.97 -8.17 -4.04
C ILE A 87 0.10 -7.93 -2.82
N LYS A 88 -1.10 -7.37 -3.03
CA LYS A 88 -2.01 -7.08 -1.93
C LYS A 88 -3.46 -7.12 -2.35
N TRP A 89 -4.27 -7.64 -1.43
CA TRP A 89 -5.73 -7.54 -1.45
C TRP A 89 -6.19 -6.73 -0.23
N GLY A 90 -7.24 -5.95 -0.39
CA GLY A 90 -7.97 -5.34 0.71
C GLY A 90 -8.86 -6.35 1.42
N LEU A 91 -9.38 -5.95 2.57
CA LEU A 91 -10.29 -6.76 3.39
C LEU A 91 -11.67 -6.10 3.55
N ALA A 92 -12.08 -5.22 2.61
CA ALA A 92 -13.41 -4.64 2.67
C ALA A 92 -14.48 -5.74 2.53
N GLY A 93 -15.53 -5.63 3.36
CA GLY A 93 -16.58 -6.65 3.44
C GLY A 93 -16.32 -7.79 4.43
N TYR A 94 -15.12 -7.87 5.02
CA TYR A 94 -14.71 -8.97 5.92
C TYR A 94 -15.01 -8.72 7.41
N THR A 95 -15.79 -7.71 7.77
CA THR A 95 -16.27 -7.56 9.16
C THR A 95 -17.09 -8.80 9.56
N HIS A 96 -16.76 -9.39 10.68
CA HIS A 96 -17.46 -10.56 11.23
C HIS A 96 -17.41 -11.84 10.38
N THR A 97 -16.47 -11.95 9.42
CA THR A 97 -16.25 -13.20 8.70
C THR A 97 -15.33 -14.09 9.53
N PRO A 98 -15.83 -15.18 10.13
CA PRO A 98 -14.97 -16.17 10.79
C PRO A 98 -14.00 -16.76 9.75
N GLY A 99 -12.76 -17.01 10.18
CA GLY A 99 -11.77 -17.67 9.29
C GLY A 99 -11.06 -16.74 8.28
N TRP A 100 -11.28 -15.42 8.30
CA TRP A 100 -10.62 -14.50 7.37
C TRP A 100 -9.09 -14.66 7.34
N GLY A 101 -8.51 -14.96 8.49
CA GLY A 101 -7.05 -15.14 8.62
C GLY A 101 -6.55 -16.44 7.99
N GLU A 102 -7.30 -17.51 8.13
CA GLU A 102 -7.04 -18.81 7.50
C GLU A 102 -7.10 -18.68 5.99
N ASP A 103 -8.12 -18.03 5.46
CA ASP A 103 -8.30 -17.76 4.04
C ASP A 103 -7.11 -16.99 3.44
N LEU A 104 -6.64 -15.96 4.14
CA LEU A 104 -5.44 -15.21 3.72
C LEU A 104 -4.16 -16.05 3.79
N LEU A 105 -4.03 -16.93 4.77
CA LEU A 105 -2.88 -17.83 4.87
C LEU A 105 -2.89 -18.85 3.75
N ASP A 106 -4.03 -19.42 3.44
CA ASP A 106 -4.18 -20.39 2.35
C ASP A 106 -3.90 -19.73 0.99
N THR A 107 -4.40 -18.51 0.79
CA THR A 107 -4.03 -17.68 -0.35
C THR A 107 -2.51 -17.49 -0.43
N ARG A 108 -1.88 -17.06 0.66
CA ARG A 108 -0.43 -16.82 0.71
C ARG A 108 0.39 -18.06 0.40
N ARG A 109 -0.04 -19.25 0.84
CA ARG A 109 0.65 -20.52 0.55
C ARG A 109 0.69 -20.87 -0.94
N GLN A 110 -0.26 -20.37 -1.71
CA GLN A 110 -0.36 -20.60 -3.15
C GLN A 110 0.45 -19.60 -3.99
N ILE A 111 0.95 -18.53 -3.35
CA ILE A 111 1.74 -17.52 -4.06
C ILE A 111 3.16 -18.03 -4.31
N LYS A 112 3.65 -17.79 -5.53
CA LYS A 112 4.98 -18.18 -5.98
C LYS A 112 6.07 -17.59 -5.09
N ARG A 113 7.11 -18.36 -4.84
CA ARG A 113 8.29 -17.87 -4.10
C ARG A 113 8.91 -16.66 -4.81
N GLY A 114 9.27 -15.65 -4.03
CA GLY A 114 9.85 -14.40 -4.52
C GLY A 114 8.85 -13.23 -4.51
N THR A 115 7.55 -13.51 -4.48
CA THR A 115 6.51 -12.49 -4.30
C THR A 115 5.97 -12.52 -2.87
N GLU A 116 5.93 -11.38 -2.20
CA GLU A 116 5.42 -11.26 -0.83
C GLU A 116 4.00 -10.71 -0.82
N VAL A 117 3.13 -11.35 -0.04
CA VAL A 117 1.77 -10.86 0.22
C VAL A 117 1.81 -9.81 1.31
N VAL A 118 1.25 -8.63 1.04
CA VAL A 118 1.13 -7.53 2.01
C VAL A 118 -0.16 -7.69 2.80
N ALA A 119 -0.08 -7.66 4.12
CA ALA A 119 -1.26 -7.58 4.97
C ALA A 119 -1.82 -6.14 4.90
N VAL A 120 -3.08 -5.99 4.51
CA VAL A 120 -3.73 -4.68 4.37
C VAL A 120 -4.73 -4.44 5.48
N ALA A 121 -4.68 -3.26 6.08
CA ALA A 121 -5.67 -2.80 7.04
C ALA A 121 -6.20 -1.41 6.63
N TYR A 122 -7.49 -1.21 6.82
CA TYR A 122 -8.15 0.06 6.57
C TYR A 122 -8.42 0.80 7.88
N ALA A 123 -7.90 2.03 8.00
CA ALA A 123 -8.15 2.88 9.18
C ALA A 123 -9.64 3.19 9.33
N ASP A 124 -10.35 3.35 8.23
CA ASP A 124 -11.80 3.51 8.18
C ASP A 124 -12.54 2.15 8.14
N HIS A 125 -12.03 1.16 8.87
CA HIS A 125 -12.48 -0.23 8.86
C HIS A 125 -13.99 -0.40 9.09
N ALA A 126 -14.58 0.42 9.96
CA ALA A 126 -16.03 0.39 10.21
C ALA A 126 -16.82 0.76 8.94
N ARG A 127 -16.33 1.74 8.15
CA ARG A 127 -16.93 2.16 6.87
C ARG A 127 -16.70 1.14 5.77
N ALA A 128 -15.53 0.55 5.76
CA ALA A 128 -15.15 -0.51 4.83
C ALA A 128 -15.79 -1.87 5.15
N LYS A 129 -16.45 -1.99 6.30
CA LYS A 129 -16.86 -3.29 6.84
C LYS A 129 -15.70 -4.29 6.84
N SER A 130 -14.55 -3.84 7.31
CA SER A 130 -13.29 -4.58 7.29
C SER A 130 -12.85 -4.97 8.70
N VAL A 131 -11.88 -5.87 8.78
CA VAL A 131 -11.21 -6.26 10.02
C VAL A 131 -10.47 -5.03 10.60
N PRO A 132 -10.55 -4.78 11.92
CA PRO A 132 -9.84 -3.67 12.56
C PRO A 132 -8.33 -3.71 12.37
N PRO A 133 -7.64 -2.54 12.19
CA PRO A 133 -6.20 -2.49 11.96
C PRO A 133 -5.36 -3.22 13.00
N ALA A 134 -5.72 -3.14 14.28
CA ALA A 134 -5.01 -3.82 15.37
C ALA A 134 -5.05 -5.35 15.24
N GLU A 135 -6.16 -5.91 14.78
CA GLU A 135 -6.31 -7.35 14.56
C GLU A 135 -5.48 -7.81 13.36
N VAL A 136 -5.54 -7.08 12.24
CA VAL A 136 -4.71 -7.38 11.06
C VAL A 136 -3.22 -7.25 11.39
N ALA A 137 -2.82 -6.26 12.19
CA ALA A 137 -1.43 -6.10 12.63
C ALA A 137 -0.96 -7.28 13.51
N LYS A 138 -1.80 -7.71 14.46
CA LYS A 138 -1.54 -8.88 15.30
C LYS A 138 -1.37 -10.15 14.48
N PHE A 139 -2.24 -10.32 13.48
CA PHE A 139 -2.18 -11.42 12.53
C PHE A 139 -0.90 -11.37 11.69
N ALA A 140 -0.58 -10.23 11.09
CA ALA A 140 0.61 -10.04 10.27
C ALA A 140 1.91 -10.36 11.05
N LYS A 141 2.00 -9.90 12.30
CA LYS A 141 3.12 -10.20 13.19
C LYS A 141 3.19 -11.69 13.53
N ARG A 142 2.06 -12.31 13.93
CA ARG A 142 1.99 -13.75 14.29
C ARG A 142 2.45 -14.64 13.16
N TYR A 143 2.00 -14.36 11.94
CA TYR A 143 2.29 -15.18 10.76
C TYR A 143 3.46 -14.67 9.90
N LYS A 144 4.26 -13.74 10.46
CA LYS A 144 5.52 -13.27 9.88
C LYS A 144 5.34 -12.75 8.44
N TYR A 145 4.32 -11.93 8.23
CA TYR A 145 4.22 -11.17 6.99
C TYR A 145 5.44 -10.26 6.83
N LYS A 146 5.90 -10.04 5.60
CA LYS A 146 7.06 -9.18 5.35
C LYS A 146 6.70 -7.71 5.29
N ALA A 147 5.46 -7.42 4.91
CA ALA A 147 4.96 -6.05 4.78
C ALA A 147 3.50 -5.92 5.25
N PHE A 148 3.17 -4.73 5.71
CA PHE A 148 1.85 -4.31 6.16
C PHE A 148 1.55 -2.94 5.55
N LEU A 149 0.32 -2.75 5.08
CA LEU A 149 -0.17 -1.46 4.59
C LEU A 149 -1.34 -0.97 5.46
N LEU A 150 -1.19 0.23 6.02
CA LEU A 150 -2.30 0.97 6.60
C LEU A 150 -2.80 2.00 5.57
N ASP A 151 -4.04 1.88 5.13
CA ASP A 151 -4.66 2.78 4.15
C ASP A 151 -6.08 3.17 4.60
N THR A 152 -6.82 3.91 3.82
CA THR A 152 -8.27 4.08 3.91
C THR A 152 -8.95 3.40 2.72
N CYS A 153 -10.12 2.80 2.94
CA CYS A 153 -10.90 2.17 1.87
C CYS A 153 -11.70 3.23 1.09
N VAL A 154 -12.53 4.00 1.79
CA VAL A 154 -13.39 5.01 1.17
C VAL A 154 -12.59 6.26 0.83
N LYS A 155 -12.57 6.61 -0.45
CA LYS A 155 -11.80 7.75 -0.98
C LYS A 155 -12.71 8.96 -1.19
N ASP A 156 -12.93 9.68 -0.11
CA ASP A 156 -13.67 10.94 -0.08
C ASP A 156 -12.78 12.10 0.43
N LYS A 157 -13.36 13.05 1.16
CA LYS A 157 -12.60 14.17 1.74
C LYS A 157 -11.78 13.80 2.99
N LYS A 158 -12.02 12.59 3.58
CA LYS A 158 -11.33 12.13 4.78
C LYS A 158 -10.02 11.43 4.43
N ASN A 159 -9.04 11.60 5.31
CA ASN A 159 -7.76 10.92 5.23
C ASN A 159 -7.50 10.04 6.46
N LEU A 160 -6.33 9.43 6.54
CA LEU A 160 -5.92 8.55 7.64
C LEU A 160 -6.12 9.19 9.02
N LEU A 161 -5.78 10.48 9.17
CA LEU A 161 -5.83 11.21 10.45
C LEU A 161 -7.24 11.60 10.91
N ASP A 162 -8.26 11.34 10.08
CA ASP A 162 -9.65 11.44 10.47
C ASP A 162 -10.16 10.19 11.21
N PHE A 163 -9.37 9.12 11.25
CA PHE A 163 -9.74 7.81 11.78
C PHE A 163 -8.81 7.29 12.89
N LEU A 164 -7.52 7.62 12.80
CA LEU A 164 -6.50 7.23 13.77
C LEU A 164 -5.67 8.46 14.12
N ASP A 165 -5.35 8.63 15.38
CA ASP A 165 -4.42 9.68 15.76
C ASP A 165 -2.94 9.29 15.51
N PRO A 166 -2.00 10.24 15.53
CA PRO A 166 -0.59 9.98 15.28
C PRO A 166 0.05 9.01 16.28
N GLU A 167 -0.44 8.95 17.52
CA GLU A 167 0.08 8.07 18.57
C GLU A 167 -0.32 6.63 18.26
N GLU A 168 -1.60 6.37 17.94
CA GLU A 168 -2.10 5.06 17.52
C GLU A 168 -1.34 4.53 16.28
N ILE A 169 -1.11 5.40 15.29
CA ILE A 169 -0.34 5.04 14.08
C ILE A 169 1.11 4.70 14.47
N GLY A 170 1.73 5.50 15.35
CA GLY A 170 3.11 5.30 15.82
C GLY A 170 3.29 3.98 16.58
N GLU A 171 2.35 3.64 17.46
CA GLU A 171 2.34 2.38 18.20
C GLU A 171 2.21 1.17 17.26
N LEU A 172 1.30 1.25 16.28
CA LEU A 172 1.09 0.19 15.29
C LEU A 172 2.35 -0.02 14.44
N VAL A 173 2.97 1.06 13.95
CA VAL A 173 4.22 1.01 13.20
C VAL A 173 5.34 0.36 14.04
N THR A 174 5.55 0.84 15.25
CA THR A 174 6.60 0.36 16.14
C THR A 174 6.42 -1.13 16.48
N THR A 175 5.19 -1.53 16.79
CA THR A 175 4.83 -2.91 17.13
C THR A 175 5.08 -3.88 15.97
N LEU A 176 4.72 -3.48 14.76
CA LEU A 176 4.94 -4.28 13.54
C LEU A 176 6.42 -4.38 13.20
N GLN A 177 7.14 -3.26 13.22
CA GLN A 177 8.59 -3.21 12.95
C GLN A 177 9.40 -4.03 13.96
N ALA A 178 9.02 -4.02 15.24
CA ALA A 178 9.62 -4.88 16.26
C ALA A 178 9.37 -6.37 15.98
N GLY A 179 8.30 -6.70 15.27
CA GLY A 179 8.01 -8.06 14.78
C GLY A 179 8.69 -8.41 13.46
N GLY A 180 9.50 -7.51 12.88
CA GLY A 180 10.16 -7.72 11.59
C GLY A 180 9.25 -7.49 10.38
N VAL A 181 8.11 -6.82 10.55
CA VAL A 181 7.16 -6.48 9.49
C VAL A 181 7.42 -5.05 9.05
N ALA A 182 7.74 -4.84 7.78
CA ALA A 182 7.89 -3.51 7.20
C ALA A 182 6.52 -2.84 7.01
N VAL A 183 6.41 -1.55 7.29
CA VAL A 183 5.12 -0.85 7.33
C VAL A 183 5.06 0.27 6.30
N ALA A 184 4.02 0.24 5.47
CA ALA A 184 3.62 1.34 4.62
C ALA A 184 2.41 2.07 5.22
N VAL A 185 2.46 3.40 5.25
CA VAL A 185 1.37 4.26 5.74
C VAL A 185 0.87 5.14 4.61
N GLY A 186 -0.40 4.95 4.25
CA GLY A 186 -1.10 5.68 3.21
C GLY A 186 -2.38 6.35 3.73
N GLY A 187 -3.46 6.32 2.96
CA GLY A 187 -4.77 6.83 3.40
C GLY A 187 -5.00 8.30 3.07
N SER A 188 -4.85 8.66 1.80
CA SER A 188 -5.13 10.02 1.30
C SER A 188 -4.32 11.13 1.98
N LEU A 189 -3.14 10.81 2.50
CA LEU A 189 -2.24 11.75 3.15
C LEU A 189 -1.80 12.86 2.19
N LYS A 190 -1.70 14.06 2.73
CA LYS A 190 -1.13 15.23 2.07
C LYS A 190 0.25 15.54 2.65
N LEU A 191 1.04 16.33 1.94
CA LEU A 191 2.40 16.67 2.36
C LEU A 191 2.43 17.37 3.73
N GLU A 192 1.45 18.24 4.00
CA GLU A 192 1.30 18.91 5.29
C GLU A 192 1.02 17.97 6.47
N ASP A 193 0.44 16.80 6.22
CA ASP A 193 0.14 15.81 7.27
C ASP A 193 1.41 15.21 7.87
N LEU A 194 2.55 15.24 7.15
CA LEU A 194 3.84 14.80 7.69
C LEU A 194 4.24 15.57 8.95
N LYS A 195 3.78 16.82 9.11
CA LYS A 195 4.04 17.61 10.33
C LYS A 195 3.30 17.03 11.54
N LYS A 196 2.07 16.51 11.33
CA LYS A 196 1.28 15.84 12.38
C LYS A 196 1.84 14.46 12.70
N LEU A 197 2.41 13.78 11.70
CA LEU A 197 3.04 12.47 11.83
C LEU A 197 4.52 12.56 12.25
N LYS A 198 4.95 13.70 12.78
CA LYS A 198 6.32 13.85 13.29
C LYS A 198 6.56 12.84 14.42
N GLY A 199 7.55 11.95 14.22
CA GLY A 199 7.83 10.85 15.16
C GLY A 199 7.29 9.49 14.72
N VAL A 200 6.33 9.47 13.79
CA VAL A 200 5.92 8.22 13.11
C VAL A 200 6.91 7.93 11.98
N THR A 201 7.64 6.84 12.08
CA THR A 201 8.70 6.47 11.12
C THR A 201 8.38 5.14 10.44
N PRO A 202 7.40 5.09 9.52
CA PRO A 202 7.12 3.89 8.75
C PRO A 202 8.27 3.58 7.78
N ASP A 203 8.29 2.39 7.20
CA ASP A 203 9.25 2.06 6.15
C ASP A 203 8.94 2.81 4.86
N TRP A 204 7.65 3.03 4.56
CA TRP A 204 7.19 3.83 3.42
C TRP A 204 6.00 4.72 3.78
N TYR A 205 5.98 5.93 3.24
CA TYR A 205 4.74 6.67 3.02
C TYR A 205 4.20 6.35 1.63
N ALA A 206 2.91 5.96 1.54
CA ALA A 206 2.25 5.54 0.31
C ALA A 206 1.31 6.64 -0.19
N VAL A 207 1.55 7.11 -1.41
CA VAL A 207 0.82 8.24 -1.99
C VAL A 207 0.29 7.95 -3.40
N ARG A 208 -0.88 8.51 -3.73
CA ARG A 208 -1.42 8.62 -5.08
C ARG A 208 -1.94 10.03 -5.34
N GLY A 209 -3.09 10.42 -4.83
CA GLY A 209 -3.70 11.72 -5.10
C GLY A 209 -2.78 12.91 -4.79
N ALA A 210 -2.01 12.83 -3.70
CA ALA A 210 -1.11 13.90 -3.29
C ALA A 210 0.01 14.22 -4.32
N VAL A 211 0.32 13.26 -5.19
CA VAL A 211 1.34 13.39 -6.24
C VAL A 211 0.74 13.51 -7.64
N CYS A 212 -0.58 13.64 -7.75
CA CYS A 212 -1.27 13.86 -9.01
C CYS A 212 -1.63 15.33 -9.23
N VAL A 213 -1.89 15.70 -10.48
CA VAL A 213 -2.34 17.03 -10.87
C VAL A 213 -3.62 17.40 -10.13
N GLY A 214 -3.65 18.59 -9.55
CA GLY A 214 -4.79 19.07 -8.75
C GLY A 214 -5.08 18.29 -7.47
N GLY A 215 -4.23 17.33 -7.07
CA GLY A 215 -4.48 16.48 -5.92
C GLY A 215 -5.56 15.40 -6.16
N LYS A 216 -5.95 15.17 -7.41
CA LYS A 216 -6.99 14.24 -7.82
C LYS A 216 -6.36 12.89 -8.14
N ARG A 217 -6.81 11.83 -7.47
CA ARG A 217 -6.21 10.49 -7.59
C ARG A 217 -6.37 9.83 -8.98
N ASP A 218 -7.35 10.28 -9.76
CA ASP A 218 -7.68 9.85 -11.11
C ASP A 218 -6.99 10.71 -12.21
N ALA A 219 -6.35 11.82 -11.81
CA ALA A 219 -5.55 12.64 -12.70
C ALA A 219 -4.14 12.07 -12.92
N ASP A 220 -3.43 12.61 -13.89
CA ASP A 220 -2.07 12.23 -14.21
C ASP A 220 -1.09 12.55 -13.07
N LEU A 221 -0.04 11.75 -12.97
CA LEU A 221 1.02 11.96 -12.01
C LEU A 221 1.81 13.23 -12.33
N ASP A 222 2.14 14.00 -11.30
CA ASP A 222 2.99 15.19 -11.36
C ASP A 222 4.37 14.87 -10.75
N PRO A 223 5.43 14.71 -11.56
CA PRO A 223 6.76 14.39 -11.06
C PRO A 223 7.33 15.42 -10.09
N ALA A 224 6.95 16.70 -10.24
CA ALA A 224 7.41 17.74 -9.31
C ALA A 224 6.84 17.54 -7.90
N ARG A 225 5.60 17.03 -7.80
CA ARG A 225 4.98 16.67 -6.54
C ARG A 225 5.62 15.41 -5.93
N VAL A 226 5.95 14.41 -6.74
CA VAL A 226 6.72 13.23 -6.29
C VAL A 226 8.04 13.67 -5.68
N LYS A 227 8.79 14.54 -6.39
CA LYS A 227 10.05 15.10 -5.90
C LYS A 227 9.88 15.86 -4.57
N LYS A 228 8.83 16.68 -4.42
CA LYS A 228 8.53 17.39 -3.17
C LYS A 228 8.31 16.42 -2.01
N TRP A 229 7.57 15.35 -2.22
CA TRP A 229 7.38 14.30 -1.22
C TRP A 229 8.70 13.63 -0.87
N LYS A 230 9.49 13.25 -1.88
CA LYS A 230 10.79 12.62 -1.66
C LYS A 230 11.74 13.51 -0.85
N ASP A 231 11.78 14.80 -1.16
CA ASP A 231 12.63 15.75 -0.45
C ASP A 231 12.19 16.00 1.01
N ALA A 232 10.88 15.93 1.28
CA ALA A 232 10.34 16.06 2.64
C ALA A 232 10.59 14.84 3.54
N LEU A 233 10.96 13.70 2.96
CA LEU A 233 11.30 12.46 3.70
C LEU A 233 12.82 12.31 3.96
N LYS A 234 13.64 13.23 3.49
CA LYS A 234 15.09 13.27 3.73
C LYS A 234 15.41 13.80 5.12
#